data_16dbac573391560081e7d7cb3750fa89
#
_entry.id   16dbac573391560081e7d7cb3750fa89
#
_cell.length_a   1.000
_cell.length_b   1.000
_cell.length_c   1.000
_cell.angle_alpha   90.00
_cell.angle_beta   90.00
_cell.angle_gamma   90.00
#
_symmetry.space_group_name_H-M   'P 1'
#
loop_
_entity.id
_entity.type
_entity.pdbx_description
1 polymer ?
#
loop_
_entity_poly.entity_id
_entity_poly.type
_entity_poly.pdbx_seq_one_letter_code
_entity_poly.pdbx_strand_id
1 'polypeptide(L)'
;MAEAEVYLFTGPEAGDKKEAIETIRARAEKANGQLDYYSYYASETRIPDIVAQLQNESLFSSATFIVLKNAELVKGKDAELLASWCKNAAESPNTLILVSDENSVDKKIDSAVPSQHKKMFWEMFENRKSQWVQSYFRKNGFGITDEAVEQILDMVENNTDALDRVLQVFLLHASG
;
A
#
# COMPACT_ATOMS: atom_id res chain seq x y z
N MET A 1 -20.95 12.99 -5.92
CA MET A 1 -19.79 12.88 -6.83
C MET A 1 -18.67 12.25 -6.06
N ALA A 2 -18.00 11.29 -6.63
CA ALA A 2 -16.83 10.70 -6.01
C ALA A 2 -15.68 11.72 -6.09
N GLU A 3 -15.11 12.08 -4.95
CA GLU A 3 -13.90 12.90 -4.91
C GLU A 3 -12.69 12.02 -5.14
N ALA A 4 -11.70 12.51 -5.89
CA ALA A 4 -10.44 11.83 -6.03
C ALA A 4 -9.79 11.62 -4.65
N GLU A 5 -9.36 10.41 -4.40
CA GLU A 5 -8.69 10.06 -3.16
C GLU A 5 -7.19 9.90 -3.40
N VAL A 6 -6.40 10.70 -2.73
CA VAL A 6 -4.93 10.59 -2.74
C VAL A 6 -4.43 10.20 -1.37
N TYR A 7 -3.63 9.14 -1.30
CA TYR A 7 -3.04 8.63 -0.06
C TYR A 7 -1.52 8.61 -0.15
N LEU A 8 -0.86 8.81 0.98
CA LEU A 8 0.58 8.68 1.13
C LEU A 8 0.91 7.72 2.27
N PHE A 9 1.50 6.58 1.92
CA PHE A 9 1.94 5.55 2.84
C PHE A 9 3.45 5.46 2.83
N THR A 10 4.06 5.74 3.97
CA THR A 10 5.52 5.75 4.17
C THR A 10 5.93 4.73 5.22
N GLY A 11 7.21 4.44 5.32
CA GLY A 11 7.79 3.55 6.32
C GLY A 11 8.07 2.13 5.83
N PRO A 12 8.87 1.38 6.59
CA PRO A 12 9.41 0.08 6.17
C PRO A 12 8.42 -1.09 6.23
N GLU A 13 7.29 -0.96 6.96
CA GLU A 13 6.37 -2.08 7.17
C GLU A 13 5.51 -2.35 5.92
N ALA A 14 5.82 -3.45 5.21
CA ALA A 14 5.22 -3.76 3.92
C ALA A 14 3.82 -4.40 4.02
N GLY A 15 3.62 -5.31 4.98
CA GLY A 15 2.37 -6.06 5.11
C GLY A 15 1.18 -5.19 5.47
N ASP A 16 1.34 -4.32 6.46
CA ASP A 16 0.29 -3.38 6.88
C ASP A 16 -0.03 -2.35 5.79
N LYS A 17 0.97 -1.91 5.02
CA LYS A 17 0.75 -1.05 3.84
C LYS A 17 -0.11 -1.76 2.79
N LYS A 18 0.21 -3.02 2.49
CA LYS A 18 -0.55 -3.84 1.54
C LYS A 18 -2.01 -4.02 1.98
N GLU A 19 -2.24 -4.36 3.24
CA GLU A 19 -3.60 -4.49 3.81
C GLU A 19 -4.39 -3.18 3.73
N ALA A 20 -3.76 -2.05 4.04
CA ALA A 20 -4.38 -0.73 3.92
C ALA A 20 -4.76 -0.40 2.47
N ILE A 21 -3.92 -0.73 1.49
CA ILE A 21 -4.19 -0.55 0.05
C ILE A 21 -5.40 -1.38 -0.37
N GLU A 22 -5.45 -2.66 0.01
CA GLU A 22 -6.57 -3.54 -0.34
C GLU A 22 -7.90 -3.07 0.30
N THR A 23 -7.85 -2.53 1.52
CA THR A 23 -9.02 -1.95 2.18
C THR A 23 -9.56 -0.73 1.41
N ILE A 24 -8.68 0.16 0.96
CA ILE A 24 -9.05 1.33 0.16
C ILE A 24 -9.59 0.89 -1.19
N ARG A 25 -8.96 -0.08 -1.85
CA ARG A 25 -9.40 -0.63 -3.12
C ARG A 25 -10.81 -1.22 -3.03
N ALA A 26 -11.09 -2.06 -2.04
CA ALA A 26 -12.41 -2.64 -1.82
C ALA A 26 -13.48 -1.55 -1.58
N ARG A 27 -13.14 -0.48 -0.87
CA ARG A 27 -14.02 0.66 -0.66
C ARG A 27 -14.29 1.41 -1.97
N ALA A 28 -13.25 1.65 -2.78
CA ALA A 28 -13.35 2.32 -4.07
C ALA A 28 -14.19 1.50 -5.07
N GLU A 29 -14.01 0.18 -5.11
CA GLU A 29 -14.83 -0.74 -5.92
C GLU A 29 -16.30 -0.71 -5.52
N LYS A 30 -16.57 -0.67 -4.22
CA LYS A 30 -17.94 -0.57 -3.69
C LYS A 30 -18.61 0.76 -4.05
N ALA A 31 -17.84 1.86 -4.07
CA ALA A 31 -18.36 3.20 -4.36
C ALA A 31 -18.53 3.45 -5.85
N ASN A 32 -17.62 2.99 -6.70
CA ASN A 32 -17.54 3.34 -8.12
C ASN A 32 -17.84 2.18 -9.07
N GLY A 33 -17.94 0.94 -8.57
CA GLY A 33 -18.09 -0.25 -9.41
C GLY A 33 -16.73 -0.75 -9.92
N GLN A 34 -16.66 -1.16 -11.18
CA GLN A 34 -15.44 -1.72 -11.77
C GLN A 34 -14.34 -0.66 -11.86
N LEU A 35 -13.15 -1.01 -11.34
CA LEU A 35 -11.95 -0.17 -11.37
C LEU A 35 -10.93 -0.71 -12.38
N ASP A 36 -10.24 0.20 -13.06
CA ASP A 36 -8.99 -0.09 -13.74
C ASP A 36 -7.84 0.00 -12.71
N TYR A 37 -7.28 -1.14 -12.33
CA TYR A 37 -6.21 -1.23 -11.33
C TYR A 37 -4.84 -1.29 -11.98
N TYR A 38 -3.92 -0.42 -11.55
CA TYR A 38 -2.54 -0.38 -12.00
C TYR A 38 -1.59 -0.26 -10.80
N SER A 39 -0.45 -0.94 -10.90
CA SER A 39 0.65 -0.81 -9.94
C SER A 39 1.93 -0.49 -10.69
N TYR A 40 2.55 0.62 -10.35
CA TYR A 40 3.76 1.12 -11.00
C TYR A 40 4.89 1.32 -9.98
N TYR A 41 6.12 1.24 -10.47
CA TYR A 41 7.32 1.66 -9.74
C TYR A 41 7.82 2.98 -10.32
N ALA A 42 8.10 3.96 -9.46
CA ALA A 42 8.61 5.27 -9.89
C ALA A 42 9.97 5.18 -10.60
N SER A 43 10.76 4.13 -10.33
CA SER A 43 12.02 3.85 -11.01
C SER A 43 11.87 3.39 -12.48
N GLU A 44 10.70 2.87 -12.86
CA GLU A 44 10.46 2.21 -14.14
C GLU A 44 9.41 2.92 -15.00
N THR A 45 8.70 3.91 -14.43
CA THR A 45 7.55 4.56 -15.08
C THR A 45 7.73 6.06 -15.09
N ARG A 46 7.39 6.69 -16.20
CA ARG A 46 7.42 8.14 -16.32
C ARG A 46 6.23 8.76 -15.59
N ILE A 47 6.47 9.69 -14.68
CA ILE A 47 5.42 10.37 -13.91
C ILE A 47 4.40 11.11 -14.80
N PRO A 48 4.81 11.80 -15.92
CA PRO A 48 3.83 12.39 -16.84
C PRO A 48 2.82 11.40 -17.41
N ASP A 49 3.21 10.14 -17.65
CA ASP A 49 2.32 9.11 -18.18
C ASP A 49 1.29 8.67 -17.12
N ILE A 50 1.70 8.58 -15.87
CA ILE A 50 0.79 8.31 -14.74
C ILE A 50 -0.22 9.43 -14.57
N VAL A 51 0.23 10.67 -14.59
CA VAL A 51 -0.66 11.85 -14.48
C VAL A 51 -1.63 11.92 -15.64
N ALA A 52 -1.17 11.67 -16.88
CA ALA A 52 -2.05 11.60 -18.04
C ALA A 52 -3.12 10.50 -17.90
N GLN A 53 -2.74 9.34 -17.37
CA GLN A 53 -3.68 8.25 -17.12
C GLN A 53 -4.73 8.60 -16.07
N LEU A 54 -4.34 9.32 -15.01
CA LEU A 54 -5.25 9.80 -13.97
C LEU A 54 -6.18 10.93 -14.46
N GLN A 55 -5.78 11.68 -15.48
CA GLN A 55 -6.58 12.75 -16.08
C GLN A 55 -7.56 12.25 -17.14
N ASN A 56 -7.26 11.10 -17.75
CA ASN A 56 -8.12 10.53 -18.78
C ASN A 56 -9.27 9.74 -18.14
N GLU A 57 -10.47 9.93 -18.67
CA GLU A 57 -11.61 9.08 -18.33
C GLU A 57 -11.43 7.68 -18.94
N SER A 58 -11.65 6.65 -18.14
CA SER A 58 -11.67 5.29 -18.66
C SER A 58 -12.87 5.06 -19.55
N LEU A 59 -12.67 4.38 -20.66
CA LEU A 59 -13.76 4.02 -21.58
C LEU A 59 -14.50 2.74 -21.13
N PHE A 60 -13.91 1.95 -20.22
CA PHE A 60 -14.39 0.62 -19.86
C PHE A 60 -14.68 0.44 -18.37
N SER A 61 -14.25 1.38 -17.54
CA SER A 61 -14.44 1.35 -16.09
C SER A 61 -14.90 2.69 -15.55
N SER A 62 -15.45 2.67 -14.34
CA SER A 62 -16.01 3.88 -13.70
C SER A 62 -14.92 4.75 -13.07
N ALA A 63 -13.74 4.18 -12.75
CA ALA A 63 -12.64 4.89 -12.14
C ALA A 63 -11.31 4.13 -12.33
N THR A 64 -10.20 4.86 -12.19
CA THR A 64 -8.84 4.33 -12.22
C THR A 64 -8.25 4.32 -10.81
N PHE A 65 -7.62 3.21 -10.44
CA PHE A 65 -6.95 3.02 -9.15
C PHE A 65 -5.47 2.74 -9.40
N ILE A 66 -4.60 3.67 -9.02
CA ILE A 66 -3.15 3.56 -9.23
C ILE A 66 -2.41 3.48 -7.90
N VAL A 67 -1.52 2.50 -7.78
CA VAL A 67 -0.52 2.40 -6.71
C VAL A 67 0.85 2.73 -7.31
N LEU A 68 1.46 3.83 -6.87
CA LEU A 68 2.82 4.23 -7.26
C LEU A 68 3.80 3.91 -6.14
N LYS A 69 4.61 2.88 -6.35
CA LYS A 69 5.65 2.43 -5.42
C LYS A 69 6.96 3.20 -5.64
N ASN A 70 7.81 3.22 -4.62
CA ASN A 70 9.05 3.99 -4.55
C ASN A 70 8.82 5.49 -4.79
N ALA A 71 7.78 6.03 -4.19
CA ALA A 71 7.42 7.45 -4.32
C ALA A 71 8.51 8.41 -3.82
N GLU A 72 9.45 7.95 -2.98
CA GLU A 72 10.64 8.70 -2.55
C GLU A 72 11.58 9.05 -3.69
N LEU A 73 11.51 8.33 -4.81
CA LEU A 73 12.32 8.60 -6.01
C LEU A 73 11.76 9.73 -6.88
N VAL A 74 10.52 10.12 -6.67
CA VAL A 74 9.87 11.20 -7.44
C VAL A 74 10.37 12.55 -6.92
N LYS A 75 11.12 13.27 -7.74
CA LYS A 75 11.80 14.54 -7.41
C LYS A 75 11.61 15.61 -8.48
N GLY A 76 11.95 16.83 -8.15
CA GLY A 76 12.05 17.94 -9.09
C GLY A 76 10.74 18.24 -9.83
N LYS A 77 10.79 18.31 -11.16
CA LYS A 77 9.64 18.61 -12.01
C LYS A 77 8.55 17.54 -11.95
N ASP A 78 8.94 16.27 -11.80
CA ASP A 78 8.00 15.16 -11.66
C ASP A 78 7.23 15.26 -10.33
N ALA A 79 7.89 15.64 -9.24
CA ALA A 79 7.23 15.91 -7.97
C ALA A 79 6.27 17.10 -8.06
N GLU A 80 6.63 18.16 -8.78
CA GLU A 80 5.74 19.32 -9.05
C GLU A 80 4.49 18.92 -9.82
N LEU A 81 4.67 18.14 -10.89
CA LEU A 81 3.57 17.67 -11.73
C LEU A 81 2.60 16.81 -10.95
N LEU A 82 3.12 15.82 -10.20
CA LEU A 82 2.32 14.92 -9.38
C LEU A 82 1.60 15.67 -8.25
N ALA A 83 2.29 16.57 -7.56
CA ALA A 83 1.71 17.41 -6.51
C ALA A 83 0.61 18.32 -7.04
N SER A 84 0.79 18.89 -8.24
CA SER A 84 -0.24 19.71 -8.90
C SER A 84 -1.51 18.90 -9.17
N TRP A 85 -1.37 17.68 -9.68
CA TRP A 85 -2.52 16.81 -9.88
C TRP A 85 -3.21 16.48 -8.54
N CYS A 86 -2.46 16.11 -7.51
CA CYS A 86 -3.02 15.80 -6.18
C CYS A 86 -3.86 16.94 -5.59
N LYS A 87 -3.43 18.20 -5.79
CA LYS A 87 -4.15 19.38 -5.30
C LYS A 87 -5.44 19.67 -6.06
N ASN A 88 -5.50 19.30 -7.33
CA ASN A 88 -6.61 19.64 -8.24
C ASN A 88 -7.53 18.46 -8.53
N ALA A 89 -7.31 17.32 -7.89
CA ALA A 89 -7.99 16.06 -8.18
C ALA A 89 -9.42 15.93 -7.60
N ALA A 90 -9.94 16.94 -6.91
CA ALA A 90 -11.20 16.89 -6.15
C ALA A 90 -12.45 16.48 -6.95
N GLU A 91 -12.42 16.59 -8.27
CA GLU A 91 -13.56 16.25 -9.15
C GLU A 91 -13.38 14.91 -9.89
N SER A 92 -12.34 14.15 -9.58
CA SER A 92 -12.04 12.89 -10.26
C SER A 92 -12.49 11.69 -9.43
N PRO A 93 -13.08 10.64 -10.01
CA PRO A 93 -13.38 9.40 -9.30
C PRO A 93 -12.15 8.52 -9.06
N ASN A 94 -10.97 8.95 -9.51
CA ASN A 94 -9.74 8.18 -9.51
C ASN A 94 -9.06 8.19 -8.14
N THR A 95 -8.35 7.11 -7.83
CA THR A 95 -7.57 6.97 -6.59
C THR A 95 -6.10 6.81 -6.92
N LEU A 96 -5.25 7.56 -6.22
CA LEU A 96 -3.80 7.44 -6.28
C LEU A 96 -3.26 7.12 -4.88
N ILE A 97 -2.53 6.02 -4.76
CA ILE A 97 -1.81 5.68 -3.55
C ILE A 97 -0.31 5.77 -3.80
N LEU A 98 0.33 6.68 -3.11
CA LEU A 98 1.78 6.86 -3.12
C LEU A 98 2.40 6.03 -2.00
N VAL A 99 3.31 5.15 -2.34
CA VAL A 99 3.95 4.22 -1.40
C VAL A 99 5.45 4.42 -1.41
N SER A 100 6.02 4.60 -0.22
CA SER A 100 7.46 4.66 0.01
C SER A 100 7.85 3.69 1.11
N ASP A 101 9.01 3.04 0.98
CA ASP A 101 9.62 2.26 2.06
C ASP A 101 10.48 3.15 2.98
N GLU A 102 10.77 4.37 2.55
CA GLU A 102 11.39 5.40 3.36
C GLU A 102 10.37 6.14 4.24
N ASN A 103 10.87 6.87 5.23
CA ASN A 103 10.02 7.62 6.16
C ASN A 103 9.45 8.93 5.58
N SER A 104 9.95 9.35 4.42
CA SER A 104 9.55 10.62 3.79
C SER A 104 9.62 10.57 2.27
N VAL A 105 8.90 11.48 1.64
CA VAL A 105 8.93 11.75 0.21
C VAL A 105 9.30 13.22 -0.04
N ASP A 106 9.35 13.65 -1.29
CA ASP A 106 9.53 15.06 -1.64
C ASP A 106 8.47 15.94 -0.96
N LYS A 107 8.89 17.09 -0.41
CA LYS A 107 8.02 18.02 0.33
C LYS A 107 6.82 18.52 -0.47
N LYS A 108 6.98 18.64 -1.80
CA LYS A 108 5.89 19.07 -2.68
C LYS A 108 4.77 18.04 -2.72
N ILE A 109 5.14 16.76 -2.81
CA ILE A 109 4.21 15.63 -2.76
C ILE A 109 3.59 15.54 -1.37
N ASP A 110 4.40 15.56 -0.32
CA ASP A 110 3.90 15.48 1.05
C ASP A 110 2.88 16.58 1.35
N SER A 111 3.16 17.82 0.96
CA SER A 111 2.25 18.95 1.19
C SER A 111 0.97 18.89 0.36
N ALA A 112 0.96 18.13 -0.73
CA ALA A 112 -0.20 18.01 -1.62
C ALA A 112 -1.21 16.94 -1.16
N VAL A 113 -0.81 16.02 -0.29
CA VAL A 113 -1.69 14.97 0.23
C VAL A 113 -2.35 15.44 1.53
N PRO A 114 -3.67 15.28 1.70
CA PRO A 114 -4.36 15.64 2.94
C PRO A 114 -3.80 14.88 4.14
N SER A 115 -3.69 15.53 5.29
CA SER A 115 -3.08 14.94 6.50
C SER A 115 -3.80 13.67 6.96
N GLN A 116 -5.11 13.59 6.83
CA GLN A 116 -5.91 12.41 7.18
C GLN A 116 -5.68 11.22 6.24
N HIS A 117 -5.07 11.43 5.08
CA HIS A 117 -4.72 10.42 4.09
C HIS A 117 -3.24 10.03 4.11
N LYS A 118 -2.49 10.54 5.09
CA LYS A 118 -1.09 10.16 5.31
C LYS A 118 -1.00 9.16 6.44
N LYS A 119 -0.23 8.11 6.25
CA LYS A 119 0.06 7.13 7.30
C LYS A 119 1.48 6.64 7.20
N MET A 120 2.17 6.60 8.33
CA MET A 120 3.49 6.00 8.46
C MET A 120 3.34 4.61 9.08
N PHE A 121 3.97 3.62 8.44
CA PHE A 121 3.96 2.22 8.86
C PHE A 121 5.35 1.87 9.39
N TRP A 122 5.46 1.90 10.71
CA TRP A 122 6.69 1.60 11.43
C TRP A 122 6.95 0.10 11.48
N GLU A 123 8.22 -0.29 11.61
CA GLU A 123 8.56 -1.67 11.93
C GLU A 123 7.84 -2.15 13.17
N MET A 124 7.37 -3.39 13.11
CA MET A 124 6.70 -4.02 14.24
C MET A 124 7.72 -4.36 15.32
N PHE A 125 7.45 -3.97 16.56
CA PHE A 125 8.27 -4.36 17.71
C PHE A 125 8.21 -5.86 17.96
N GLU A 126 9.30 -6.46 18.48
CA GLU A 126 9.43 -7.90 18.73
C GLU A 126 8.23 -8.53 19.47
N ASN A 127 7.76 -7.89 20.53
CA ASN A 127 6.61 -8.36 21.30
C ASN A 127 5.30 -8.41 20.48
N ARG A 128 5.14 -7.53 19.50
CA ARG A 128 3.96 -7.54 18.60
C ARG A 128 4.07 -8.60 17.51
N LYS A 129 5.28 -8.91 17.07
CA LYS A 129 5.51 -9.96 16.06
C LYS A 129 5.05 -11.32 16.56
N SER A 130 5.42 -11.70 17.77
CA SER A 130 4.99 -12.96 18.39
C SER A 130 3.46 -13.06 18.46
N GLN A 131 2.80 -12.01 18.92
CA GLN A 131 1.33 -11.94 18.98
C GLN A 131 0.70 -12.00 17.59
N TRP A 132 1.31 -11.37 16.60
CA TRP A 132 0.83 -11.37 15.22
C TRP A 132 0.90 -12.78 14.62
N VAL A 133 2.01 -13.51 14.79
CA VAL A 133 2.16 -14.90 14.36
C VAL A 133 1.12 -15.81 15.03
N GLN A 134 0.97 -15.72 16.33
CA GLN A 134 -0.04 -16.50 17.08
C GLN A 134 -1.46 -16.22 16.57
N SER A 135 -1.80 -14.95 16.33
CA SER A 135 -3.10 -14.55 15.81
C SER A 135 -3.34 -15.07 14.39
N TYR A 136 -2.30 -15.08 13.55
CA TYR A 136 -2.36 -15.59 12.18
C TYR A 136 -2.74 -17.09 12.17
N PHE A 137 -2.06 -17.90 12.97
CA PHE A 137 -2.37 -19.34 13.09
C PHE A 137 -3.78 -19.56 13.65
N ARG A 138 -4.17 -18.82 14.67
CA ARG A 138 -5.50 -18.90 15.27
C ARG A 138 -6.62 -18.57 14.29
N LYS A 139 -6.45 -17.51 13.48
CA LYS A 139 -7.43 -17.14 12.43
C LYS A 139 -7.61 -18.22 11.38
N ASN A 140 -6.57 -19.03 11.14
CA ASN A 140 -6.59 -20.13 10.19
C ASN A 140 -6.95 -21.49 10.84
N GLY A 141 -7.36 -21.50 12.11
CA GLY A 141 -7.81 -22.69 12.81
C GLY A 141 -6.70 -23.58 13.40
N PHE A 142 -5.47 -23.06 13.50
CA PHE A 142 -4.33 -23.78 14.04
C PHE A 142 -3.82 -23.18 15.35
N GLY A 143 -3.28 -24.04 16.23
CA GLY A 143 -2.47 -23.64 17.37
C GLY A 143 -0.99 -23.62 17.00
N ILE A 144 -0.21 -22.81 17.70
CA ILE A 144 1.25 -22.75 17.56
C ILE A 144 1.88 -22.57 18.95
N THR A 145 3.00 -23.26 19.22
CA THR A 145 3.76 -23.11 20.47
C THR A 145 4.64 -21.87 20.44
N ASP A 146 5.01 -21.36 21.61
CA ASP A 146 5.89 -20.20 21.70
C ASP A 146 7.28 -20.46 21.09
N GLU A 147 7.82 -21.70 21.29
CA GLU A 147 9.09 -22.10 20.68
C GLU A 147 9.00 -22.07 19.13
N ALA A 148 7.90 -22.52 18.56
CA ALA A 148 7.68 -22.46 17.10
C ALA A 148 7.57 -21.02 16.60
N VAL A 149 6.94 -20.14 17.36
CA VAL A 149 6.87 -18.70 17.04
C VAL A 149 8.27 -18.10 17.01
N GLU A 150 9.10 -18.36 18.03
CA GLU A 150 10.48 -17.88 18.06
C GLU A 150 11.29 -18.36 16.86
N GLN A 151 11.20 -19.66 16.51
CA GLN A 151 11.88 -20.22 15.34
C GLN A 151 11.44 -19.56 14.03
N ILE A 152 10.17 -19.26 13.87
CA ILE A 152 9.65 -18.54 12.67
C ILE A 152 10.24 -17.13 12.62
N LEU A 153 10.24 -16.41 13.73
CA LEU A 153 10.76 -15.05 13.80
C LEU A 153 12.29 -14.97 13.54
N ASP A 154 13.03 -15.99 13.95
CA ASP A 154 14.47 -16.09 13.69
C ASP A 154 14.79 -16.35 12.20
N MET A 155 13.88 -16.98 11.46
CA MET A 155 14.07 -17.32 10.04
C MET A 155 13.64 -16.21 9.08
N VAL A 156 12.94 -15.20 9.53
CA VAL A 156 12.26 -14.25 8.65
C VAL A 156 12.78 -12.83 8.85
N GLU A 157 12.98 -12.12 7.76
CA GLU A 157 13.25 -10.68 7.80
C GLU A 157 12.15 -9.91 8.54
N ASN A 158 12.54 -8.76 9.07
CA ASN A 158 11.79 -7.97 10.05
C ASN A 158 10.60 -7.21 9.44
N ASN A 159 9.76 -7.88 8.62
CA ASN A 159 8.53 -7.29 8.11
C ASN A 159 7.39 -8.31 8.00
N THR A 160 6.16 -7.85 8.08
CA THR A 160 4.97 -8.70 8.07
C THR A 160 4.69 -9.36 6.72
N ASP A 161 5.15 -8.79 5.60
CA ASP A 161 4.98 -9.40 4.27
C ASP A 161 5.84 -10.65 4.11
N ALA A 162 7.09 -10.62 4.61
CA ALA A 162 7.97 -11.80 4.65
C ALA A 162 7.42 -12.87 5.59
N LEU A 163 6.92 -12.47 6.77
CA LEU A 163 6.23 -13.36 7.71
C LEU A 163 5.02 -14.03 7.08
N ASP A 164 4.14 -13.27 6.42
CA ASP A 164 2.94 -13.80 5.77
C ASP A 164 3.27 -14.88 4.74
N ARG A 165 4.26 -14.66 3.89
CA ARG A 165 4.72 -15.65 2.90
C ARG A 165 5.20 -16.94 3.54
N VAL A 166 5.99 -16.86 4.59
CA VAL A 166 6.49 -18.04 5.32
C VAL A 166 5.33 -18.78 6.00
N LEU A 167 4.43 -18.06 6.64
CA LEU A 167 3.28 -18.65 7.31
C LEU A 167 2.31 -19.35 6.37
N GLN A 168 2.11 -18.81 5.17
CA GLN A 168 1.31 -19.49 4.13
C GLN A 168 1.91 -20.85 3.75
N VAL A 169 3.24 -20.96 3.62
CA VAL A 169 3.90 -22.23 3.36
C VAL A 169 3.68 -23.21 4.50
N PHE A 170 3.79 -22.80 5.76
CA PHE A 170 3.52 -23.67 6.92
C PHE A 170 2.08 -24.17 6.95
N LEU A 171 1.09 -23.30 6.67
CA LEU A 171 -0.31 -23.70 6.65
C LEU A 171 -0.61 -24.72 5.54
N LEU A 172 0.00 -24.57 4.36
CA LEU A 172 -0.14 -25.55 3.27
C LEU A 172 0.36 -26.94 3.67
N HIS A 173 1.45 -27.02 4.44
CA HIS A 173 1.98 -28.30 4.93
C HIS A 173 1.20 -28.89 6.11
N ALA A 174 0.56 -28.05 6.92
CA ALA A 174 -0.26 -28.48 8.07
C ALA A 174 -1.65 -28.98 7.66
N SER A 175 -2.09 -28.67 6.44
CA SER A 175 -3.41 -29.01 5.91
C SER A 175 -3.43 -30.29 5.06
N GLY A 176 -2.25 -30.96 4.88
CA GLY A 176 -2.06 -32.14 4.03
C GLY A 176 -2.15 -33.49 4.77
#